data_9f66d3d377db1b438bf017ca8202e99e
#
_entry.id   9f66d3d377db1b438bf017ca8202e99e
#
_cell.length_a   1.000
_cell.length_b   1.000
_cell.length_c   1.000
_cell.angle_alpha   90.00
_cell.angle_beta   90.00
_cell.angle_gamma   90.00
#
_symmetry.space_group_name_H-M   'P 1'
#
loop_
_entity.id
_entity.type
_entity.pdbx_description
1 polymer ?
#
loop_
_entity_poly.entity_id
_entity_poly.type
_entity_poly.pdbx_seq_one_letter_code
_entity_poly.pdbx_strand_id
1 'polypeptide(L)'
;IHNLIDSFLEGIYKGYNFDLRDDKILRSDLFYHFRTSISMMELHLENKNPLLNTIKTNYPLPFEISKTILSQSSNIVTFPEDDIGYIALHIGAAIERCFSGSIKKKAVYLVCGSGQATARMLEARLHNVFANKLTVVKRLSLIEYLSYTENDFKEIDCVISTIPLEQSYVPTITVDFSLNQQDIEMVSRLINRSK
;
A
#
# COMPACT_ATOMS: atom_id res chain seq x y z
N ILE A 1 3.14 27.67 8.59
CA ILE A 1 2.53 26.42 8.06
C ILE A 1 3.51 25.28 8.18
N HIS A 2 4.77 25.38 7.72
CA HIS A 2 5.76 24.31 7.81
C HIS A 2 5.93 23.80 9.24
N ASN A 3 6.11 24.68 10.22
CA ASN A 3 6.22 24.31 11.63
C ASN A 3 4.97 23.59 12.15
N LEU A 4 3.78 23.96 11.66
CA LEU A 4 2.53 23.29 12.00
C LEU A 4 2.51 21.86 11.45
N ILE A 5 2.94 21.67 10.19
CA ILE A 5 3.05 20.34 9.58
C ILE A 5 4.06 19.48 10.34
N ASP A 6 5.24 20.02 10.66
CA ASP A 6 6.28 19.32 11.40
C ASP A 6 5.76 18.86 12.78
N SER A 7 5.12 19.75 13.53
CA SER A 7 4.52 19.42 14.83
C SER A 7 3.41 18.39 14.72
N PHE A 8 2.57 18.49 13.68
CA PHE A 8 1.48 17.57 13.43
C PHE A 8 1.99 16.16 13.12
N LEU A 9 2.94 16.03 12.20
CA LEU A 9 3.52 14.74 11.81
C LEU A 9 4.35 14.11 12.96
N GLU A 10 5.06 14.92 13.73
CA GLU A 10 5.76 14.47 14.94
C GLU A 10 4.78 13.96 16.01
N GLY A 11 3.64 14.64 16.17
CA GLY A 11 2.57 14.18 17.06
C GLY A 11 1.98 12.84 16.64
N ILE A 12 1.77 12.63 15.34
CA ILE A 12 1.31 11.34 14.79
C ILE A 12 2.34 10.24 15.09
N TYR A 13 3.63 10.50 14.84
CA TYR A 13 4.67 9.55 15.12
C TYR A 13 4.73 9.16 16.60
N LYS A 14 4.72 10.14 17.51
CA LYS A 14 4.78 9.89 18.96
C LYS A 14 3.54 9.21 19.52
N GLY A 15 2.36 9.59 19.04
CA GLY A 15 1.10 9.09 19.57
C GLY A 15 0.65 7.75 18.99
N TYR A 16 0.99 7.49 17.73
CA TYR A 16 0.44 6.35 16.99
C TYR A 16 1.49 5.48 16.28
N ASN A 17 2.78 5.85 16.38
CA ASN A 17 3.91 5.14 15.76
C ASN A 17 3.83 5.01 14.22
N PHE A 18 3.13 5.92 13.55
CA PHE A 18 3.16 6.06 12.10
C PHE A 18 4.22 7.08 11.71
N ASP A 19 5.32 6.63 11.10
CA ASP A 19 6.35 7.55 10.61
C ASP A 19 5.99 8.07 9.21
N LEU A 20 5.29 9.20 9.19
CA LEU A 20 4.86 9.90 7.99
C LEU A 20 5.68 11.17 7.71
N ARG A 21 6.74 11.41 8.49
CA ARG A 21 7.50 12.67 8.49
C ARG A 21 8.21 12.94 7.17
N ASP A 22 8.64 11.88 6.47
CA ASP A 22 9.35 11.97 5.20
C ASP A 22 8.47 11.78 3.97
N ASP A 23 7.15 11.62 4.13
CA ASP A 23 6.20 11.52 3.02
C ASP A 23 6.04 12.88 2.34
N LYS A 24 6.75 13.07 1.21
CA LYS A 24 6.76 14.33 0.45
C LYS A 24 5.39 14.67 -0.15
N ILE A 25 4.61 13.65 -0.51
CA ILE A 25 3.25 13.84 -1.06
C ILE A 25 2.36 14.39 0.06
N LEU A 26 2.33 13.72 1.22
CA LEU A 26 1.56 14.17 2.37
C LEU A 26 1.93 15.59 2.79
N ARG A 27 3.23 15.89 2.88
CA ARG A 27 3.70 17.22 3.28
C ARG A 27 3.24 18.32 2.32
N SER A 28 3.27 18.04 1.02
CA SER A 28 2.75 18.96 -0.01
C SER A 28 1.25 19.16 0.12
N ASP A 29 0.49 18.08 0.26
CA ASP A 29 -0.96 18.10 0.38
C ASP A 29 -1.41 18.85 1.64
N LEU A 30 -0.78 18.57 2.79
CA LEU A 30 -1.05 19.27 4.05
C LEU A 30 -0.70 20.77 3.96
N PHE A 31 0.36 21.13 3.24
CA PHE A 31 0.72 22.53 3.07
C PHE A 31 -0.40 23.31 2.37
N TYR A 32 -0.88 22.80 1.25
CA TYR A 32 -1.97 23.45 0.51
C TYR A 32 -3.26 23.45 1.32
N HIS A 33 -3.58 22.33 1.99
CA HIS A 33 -4.80 22.24 2.77
C HIS A 33 -4.79 23.21 3.98
N PHE A 34 -3.76 23.20 4.80
CA PHE A 34 -3.64 24.09 5.95
C PHE A 34 -3.64 25.56 5.53
N ARG A 35 -2.94 25.90 4.43
CA ARG A 35 -2.95 27.27 3.90
C ARG A 35 -4.35 27.72 3.53
N THR A 36 -5.09 26.87 2.80
CA THR A 36 -6.45 27.18 2.36
C THR A 36 -7.39 27.31 3.56
N SER A 37 -7.39 26.34 4.48
CA SER A 37 -8.25 26.35 5.67
C SER A 37 -7.99 27.56 6.57
N ILE A 38 -6.72 27.91 6.80
CA ILE A 38 -6.36 29.09 7.59
C ILE A 38 -6.87 30.37 6.91
N SER A 39 -6.66 30.51 5.60
CA SER A 39 -7.16 31.69 4.86
C SER A 39 -8.69 31.79 4.87
N MET A 40 -9.41 30.67 4.77
CA MET A 40 -10.87 30.65 4.86
C MET A 40 -11.35 31.06 6.25
N MET A 41 -10.70 30.58 7.32
CA MET A 41 -11.00 30.96 8.70
C MET A 41 -10.76 32.48 8.93
N GLU A 42 -9.67 33.04 8.41
CA GLU A 42 -9.38 34.47 8.50
C GLU A 42 -10.44 35.32 7.79
N LEU A 43 -11.02 34.80 6.72
CA LEU A 43 -12.11 35.45 5.96
C LEU A 43 -13.51 35.12 6.51
N HIS A 44 -13.60 34.36 7.61
CA HIS A 44 -14.87 33.89 8.19
C HIS A 44 -15.73 33.09 7.20
N LEU A 45 -15.11 32.34 6.29
CA LEU A 45 -15.77 31.48 5.32
C LEU A 45 -15.84 30.05 5.85
N GLU A 46 -16.99 29.39 5.66
CA GLU A 46 -17.17 27.99 6.01
C GLU A 46 -16.73 27.08 4.85
N ASN A 47 -15.93 26.07 5.18
CA ASN A 47 -15.53 25.01 4.22
C ASN A 47 -16.30 23.73 4.57
N LYS A 48 -17.54 23.59 4.06
CA LYS A 48 -18.34 22.40 4.33
C LYS A 48 -17.83 21.15 3.63
N ASN A 49 -17.75 20.06 4.38
CA ASN A 49 -17.32 18.77 3.84
C ASN A 49 -18.52 17.81 3.69
N PRO A 50 -19.06 17.63 2.47
CA PRO A 50 -20.21 16.74 2.25
C PRO A 50 -19.89 15.27 2.54
N LEU A 51 -18.60 14.91 2.62
CA LEU A 51 -18.13 13.55 2.87
C LEU A 51 -17.83 13.29 4.34
N LEU A 52 -18.01 14.26 5.25
CA LEU A 52 -17.58 14.16 6.65
C LEU A 52 -18.11 12.89 7.33
N ASN A 53 -19.41 12.60 7.21
CA ASN A 53 -20.00 11.39 7.81
C ASN A 53 -19.42 10.09 7.20
N THR A 54 -19.22 10.06 5.88
CA THR A 54 -18.61 8.93 5.18
C THR A 54 -17.16 8.72 5.66
N ILE A 55 -16.42 9.80 5.85
CA ILE A 55 -15.04 9.76 6.34
C ILE A 55 -14.99 9.20 7.76
N LYS A 56 -15.82 9.70 8.64
CA LYS A 56 -15.92 9.19 10.04
C LYS A 56 -16.27 7.71 10.10
N THR A 57 -17.12 7.23 9.19
CA THR A 57 -17.57 5.83 9.15
C THR A 57 -16.52 4.90 8.54
N ASN A 58 -15.95 5.28 7.40
CA ASN A 58 -15.09 4.40 6.61
C ASN A 58 -13.60 4.55 6.95
N TYR A 59 -13.21 5.69 7.52
CA TYR A 59 -11.82 6.03 7.89
C TYR A 59 -11.72 6.53 9.33
N PRO A 60 -12.27 5.79 10.32
CA PRO A 60 -12.35 6.27 11.71
C PRO A 60 -10.95 6.52 12.29
N LEU A 61 -9.97 5.66 12.04
CA LEU A 61 -8.63 5.80 12.59
C LEU A 61 -7.91 7.07 12.09
N PRO A 62 -7.79 7.35 10.78
CA PRO A 62 -7.21 8.60 10.28
C PRO A 62 -7.95 9.84 10.81
N PHE A 63 -9.28 9.77 10.96
CA PHE A 63 -10.07 10.87 11.47
C PHE A 63 -9.73 11.16 12.93
N GLU A 64 -9.72 10.14 13.80
CA GLU A 64 -9.39 10.29 15.22
C GLU A 64 -7.94 10.73 15.44
N ILE A 65 -6.99 10.22 14.65
CA ILE A 65 -5.60 10.69 14.67
C ILE A 65 -5.54 12.19 14.39
N SER A 66 -6.15 12.61 13.27
CA SER A 66 -6.13 14.02 12.85
C SER A 66 -6.77 14.93 13.90
N LYS A 67 -7.95 14.55 14.42
CA LYS A 67 -8.68 15.30 15.45
C LYS A 67 -7.87 15.42 16.74
N THR A 68 -7.32 14.32 17.22
CA THR A 68 -6.57 14.28 18.48
C THR A 68 -5.31 15.14 18.41
N ILE A 69 -4.50 14.97 17.36
CA ILE A 69 -3.23 15.69 17.25
C ILE A 69 -3.44 17.19 16.99
N LEU A 70 -4.42 17.56 16.15
CA LEU A 70 -4.75 18.96 15.92
C LEU A 70 -5.31 19.63 17.17
N SER A 71 -6.11 18.93 17.98
CA SER A 71 -6.61 19.48 19.25
C SER A 71 -5.52 19.72 20.29
N GLN A 72 -4.46 18.91 20.30
CA GLN A 72 -3.29 19.09 21.17
C GLN A 72 -2.42 20.28 20.73
N SER A 73 -2.47 20.63 19.45
CA SER A 73 -1.75 21.77 18.87
C SER A 73 -2.53 23.10 18.98
N SER A 74 -3.60 23.13 19.74
CA SER A 74 -4.64 24.17 19.81
C SER A 74 -4.18 25.56 20.26
N ASN A 75 -2.93 25.73 20.63
CA ASN A 75 -2.36 27.07 20.91
C ASN A 75 -2.11 27.92 19.64
N ILE A 76 -2.27 27.33 18.44
CA ILE A 76 -1.94 28.02 17.18
C ILE A 76 -3.19 28.21 16.32
N VAL A 77 -3.95 27.14 16.03
CA VAL A 77 -5.15 27.19 15.17
C VAL A 77 -6.12 26.07 15.58
N THR A 78 -7.41 26.40 15.70
CA THR A 78 -8.47 25.40 15.91
C THR A 78 -9.18 25.14 14.58
N PHE A 79 -8.97 23.96 13.99
CA PHE A 79 -9.61 23.57 12.74
C PHE A 79 -11.07 23.14 12.95
N PRO A 80 -12.01 23.56 12.09
CA PRO A 80 -13.35 23.02 12.03
C PRO A 80 -13.35 21.51 11.74
N GLU A 81 -14.36 20.79 12.17
CA GLU A 81 -14.45 19.34 11.99
C GLU A 81 -14.52 18.94 10.50
N ASP A 82 -15.09 19.78 9.66
CA ASP A 82 -15.12 19.63 8.22
C ASP A 82 -13.71 19.62 7.61
N ASP A 83 -12.85 20.51 8.06
CA ASP A 83 -11.43 20.55 7.61
C ASP A 83 -10.64 19.35 8.15
N ILE A 84 -10.89 18.95 9.39
CA ILE A 84 -10.30 17.72 9.97
C ILE A 84 -10.66 16.50 9.12
N GLY A 85 -11.87 16.43 8.58
CA GLY A 85 -12.29 15.38 7.65
C GLY A 85 -11.40 15.30 6.40
N TYR A 86 -11.12 16.43 5.77
CA TYR A 86 -10.22 16.46 4.60
C TYR A 86 -8.78 16.09 4.98
N ILE A 87 -8.27 16.60 6.10
CA ILE A 87 -6.94 16.24 6.61
C ILE A 87 -6.86 14.73 6.87
N ALA A 88 -7.91 14.13 7.42
CA ALA A 88 -7.99 12.70 7.67
C ALA A 88 -7.85 11.86 6.40
N LEU A 89 -8.38 12.30 5.26
CA LEU A 89 -8.19 11.61 3.98
C LEU A 89 -6.72 11.62 3.53
N HIS A 90 -6.02 12.73 3.70
CA HIS A 90 -4.58 12.81 3.40
C HIS A 90 -3.77 11.89 4.32
N ILE A 91 -4.10 11.85 5.61
CA ILE A 91 -3.46 10.94 6.57
C ILE A 91 -3.77 9.48 6.23
N GLY A 92 -5.02 9.14 5.90
CA GLY A 92 -5.40 7.79 5.48
C GLY A 92 -4.59 7.33 4.26
N ALA A 93 -4.51 8.15 3.22
CA ALA A 93 -3.72 7.86 2.04
C ALA A 93 -2.22 7.69 2.34
N ALA A 94 -1.66 8.46 3.28
CA ALA A 94 -0.26 8.33 3.69
C ALA A 94 -0.02 7.04 4.50
N ILE A 95 -0.93 6.68 5.39
CA ILE A 95 -0.88 5.41 6.13
C ILE A 95 -0.91 4.24 5.15
N GLU A 96 -1.79 4.24 4.17
CA GLU A 96 -1.85 3.20 3.13
C GLU A 96 -0.53 3.10 2.35
N ARG A 97 0.09 4.23 1.98
CA ARG A 97 1.41 4.23 1.33
C ARG A 97 2.50 3.67 2.23
N CYS A 98 2.50 4.04 3.51
CA CYS A 98 3.45 3.56 4.50
C CYS A 98 3.38 2.03 4.65
N PHE A 99 2.18 1.48 4.76
CA PHE A 99 1.98 0.02 4.82
C PHE A 99 2.31 -0.67 3.50
N SER A 100 1.94 -0.09 2.37
CA SER A 100 2.26 -0.64 1.04
C SER A 100 3.77 -0.68 0.79
N GLY A 101 4.52 0.30 1.28
CA GLY A 101 5.99 0.35 1.20
C GLY A 101 6.69 -0.58 2.20
N SER A 102 6.05 -0.89 3.33
CA SER A 102 6.60 -1.75 4.40
C SER A 102 6.35 -3.24 4.15
N ILE A 103 5.41 -3.60 3.30
CA ILE A 103 5.18 -4.99 2.91
C ILE A 103 6.29 -5.38 1.94
N LYS A 104 7.31 -6.10 2.43
CA LYS A 104 8.31 -6.72 1.56
C LYS A 104 7.58 -7.58 0.54
N LYS A 105 7.60 -7.14 -0.73
CA LYS A 105 6.97 -7.90 -1.81
C LYS A 105 7.59 -9.29 -1.88
N LYS A 106 6.76 -10.30 -2.05
CA LYS A 106 7.24 -11.66 -2.27
C LYS A 106 7.94 -11.76 -3.63
N ALA A 107 9.17 -12.19 -3.62
CA ALA A 107 9.96 -12.44 -4.83
C ALA A 107 9.53 -13.77 -5.46
N VAL A 108 9.05 -13.73 -6.70
CA VAL A 108 8.42 -14.88 -7.35
C VAL A 108 9.09 -15.21 -8.67
N TYR A 109 9.39 -16.49 -8.90
CA TYR A 109 9.62 -17.00 -10.25
C TYR A 109 8.31 -17.42 -10.89
N LEU A 110 8.15 -17.08 -12.17
CA LEU A 110 7.03 -17.50 -12.98
C LEU A 110 7.50 -18.53 -14.00
N VAL A 111 6.98 -19.76 -13.90
CA VAL A 111 7.30 -20.85 -14.83
C VAL A 111 6.13 -21.07 -15.78
N CYS A 112 6.38 -21.04 -17.08
CA CYS A 112 5.33 -21.21 -18.09
C CYS A 112 5.69 -22.28 -19.11
N GLY A 113 4.79 -23.26 -19.28
CA GLY A 113 4.94 -24.34 -20.26
C GLY A 113 4.53 -23.96 -21.67
N SER A 114 3.71 -22.91 -21.84
CA SER A 114 3.08 -22.55 -23.13
C SER A 114 3.79 -21.40 -23.87
N GLY A 115 4.96 -20.98 -23.40
CA GLY A 115 5.76 -19.96 -24.05
C GLY A 115 5.62 -18.54 -23.50
N GLN A 116 6.37 -17.61 -24.12
CA GLN A 116 6.57 -16.24 -23.59
C GLN A 116 5.31 -15.37 -23.56
N ALA A 117 4.41 -15.53 -24.52
CA ALA A 117 3.19 -14.72 -24.59
C ALA A 117 2.28 -15.00 -23.39
N THR A 118 2.10 -16.27 -23.06
CA THR A 118 1.29 -16.74 -21.92
C THR A 118 1.92 -16.28 -20.60
N ALA A 119 3.25 -16.37 -20.49
CA ALA A 119 3.98 -15.89 -19.30
C ALA A 119 3.80 -14.39 -19.09
N ARG A 120 3.88 -13.57 -20.15
CA ARG A 120 3.66 -12.11 -20.06
C ARG A 120 2.23 -11.76 -19.65
N MET A 121 1.23 -12.52 -20.17
CA MET A 121 -0.16 -12.29 -19.83
C MET A 121 -0.42 -12.60 -18.36
N LEU A 122 0.08 -13.74 -17.86
CA LEU A 122 -0.05 -14.11 -16.46
C LEU A 122 0.68 -13.12 -15.55
N GLU A 123 1.89 -12.67 -15.90
CA GLU A 123 2.62 -11.65 -15.16
C GLU A 123 1.82 -10.33 -15.06
N ALA A 124 1.26 -9.86 -16.18
CA ALA A 124 0.43 -8.65 -16.20
C ALA A 124 -0.79 -8.79 -15.27
N ARG A 125 -1.45 -9.95 -15.27
CA ARG A 125 -2.57 -10.24 -14.37
C ARG A 125 -2.14 -10.30 -12.90
N LEU A 126 -1.06 -11.00 -12.61
CA LEU A 126 -0.48 -11.05 -11.25
C LEU A 126 -0.12 -9.65 -10.76
N HIS A 127 0.46 -8.82 -11.61
CA HIS A 127 0.77 -7.44 -11.29
C HIS A 127 -0.49 -6.61 -11.00
N ASN A 128 -1.54 -6.75 -11.81
CA ASN A 128 -2.80 -6.01 -11.57
C ASN A 128 -3.51 -6.43 -10.28
N VAL A 129 -3.50 -7.72 -9.95
CA VAL A 129 -4.19 -8.22 -8.75
C VAL A 129 -3.35 -8.06 -7.48
N PHE A 130 -2.02 -8.25 -7.58
CA PHE A 130 -1.12 -8.33 -6.43
C PHE A 130 0.01 -7.27 -6.44
N ALA A 131 -0.16 -6.14 -7.14
CA ALA A 131 0.86 -5.12 -7.41
C ALA A 131 1.77 -4.77 -6.22
N ASN A 132 1.21 -4.71 -5.01
CA ASN A 132 1.93 -4.34 -3.80
C ASN A 132 2.38 -5.54 -2.95
N LYS A 133 2.06 -6.78 -3.34
CA LYS A 133 2.31 -7.99 -2.54
C LYS A 133 3.35 -8.92 -3.12
N LEU A 134 3.55 -8.91 -4.44
CA LEU A 134 4.55 -9.74 -5.11
C LEU A 134 5.30 -9.00 -6.22
N THR A 135 6.48 -9.51 -6.56
CA THR A 135 7.27 -9.07 -7.70
C THR A 135 7.74 -10.31 -8.46
N VAL A 136 7.43 -10.37 -9.75
CA VAL A 136 7.97 -11.41 -10.63
C VAL A 136 9.43 -11.04 -10.95
N VAL A 137 10.36 -11.79 -10.37
CA VAL A 137 11.80 -11.59 -10.54
C VAL A 137 12.25 -12.07 -11.91
N LYS A 138 11.75 -13.23 -12.32
CA LYS A 138 12.08 -13.82 -13.62
C LYS A 138 10.97 -14.73 -14.13
N ARG A 139 10.82 -14.75 -15.45
CA ARG A 139 10.01 -15.72 -16.20
C ARG A 139 10.93 -16.80 -16.72
N LEU A 140 10.59 -18.04 -16.45
CA LEU A 140 11.37 -19.21 -16.82
C LEU A 140 10.54 -20.13 -17.71
N SER A 141 11.16 -20.70 -18.71
CA SER A 141 10.65 -21.91 -19.35
C SER A 141 10.86 -23.11 -18.40
N LEU A 142 10.18 -24.22 -18.68
CA LEU A 142 10.40 -25.45 -17.89
C LEU A 142 11.87 -25.90 -17.96
N ILE A 143 12.51 -25.80 -19.13
CA ILE A 143 13.90 -26.21 -19.32
C ILE A 143 14.84 -25.34 -18.47
N GLU A 144 14.65 -24.02 -18.47
CA GLU A 144 15.42 -23.11 -17.63
C GLU A 144 15.20 -23.40 -16.15
N TYR A 145 13.96 -23.63 -15.73
CA TYR A 145 13.63 -23.97 -14.34
C TYR A 145 14.35 -25.25 -13.86
N LEU A 146 14.35 -26.29 -14.70
CA LEU A 146 15.00 -27.57 -14.37
C LEU A 146 16.54 -27.48 -14.33
N SER A 147 17.14 -26.44 -14.94
CA SER A 147 18.58 -26.18 -14.86
C SER A 147 19.00 -25.45 -13.60
N TYR A 148 18.05 -24.92 -12.80
CA TYR A 148 18.32 -24.15 -11.60
C TYR A 148 18.64 -25.04 -10.41
N THR A 149 19.48 -24.54 -9.53
CA THR A 149 19.93 -25.20 -8.30
C THR A 149 19.31 -24.50 -7.08
N GLU A 150 19.42 -25.08 -5.90
CA GLU A 150 18.95 -24.49 -4.64
C GLU A 150 19.47 -23.07 -4.44
N ASN A 151 20.69 -22.76 -4.89
CA ASN A 151 21.29 -21.44 -4.77
C ASN A 151 20.49 -20.35 -5.51
N ASP A 152 19.85 -20.70 -6.62
CA ASP A 152 19.08 -19.78 -7.46
C ASP A 152 17.75 -19.37 -6.77
N PHE A 153 17.35 -20.10 -5.73
CA PHE A 153 16.11 -19.84 -4.99
C PHE A 153 16.29 -19.14 -3.63
N LYS A 154 17.53 -18.77 -3.24
CA LYS A 154 17.80 -18.17 -1.93
C LYS A 154 17.01 -16.89 -1.64
N GLU A 155 16.76 -16.09 -2.67
CA GLU A 155 16.03 -14.83 -2.56
C GLU A 155 14.60 -14.92 -3.10
N ILE A 156 14.14 -16.13 -3.44
CA ILE A 156 12.83 -16.39 -4.00
C ILE A 156 11.91 -16.94 -2.91
N ASP A 157 10.76 -16.32 -2.76
CA ASP A 157 9.77 -16.73 -1.75
C ASP A 157 8.88 -17.87 -2.25
N CYS A 158 8.54 -17.90 -3.55
CA CYS A 158 7.71 -18.95 -4.13
C CYS A 158 7.82 -19.00 -5.67
N VAL A 159 7.27 -20.06 -6.24
CA VAL A 159 7.13 -20.25 -7.69
C VAL A 159 5.64 -20.32 -8.04
N ILE A 160 5.26 -19.56 -9.06
CA ILE A 160 3.94 -19.68 -9.70
C ILE A 160 4.16 -20.31 -11.07
N SER A 161 3.47 -21.41 -11.36
CA SER A 161 3.65 -22.15 -12.60
C SER A 161 2.33 -22.37 -13.32
N THR A 162 2.36 -22.41 -14.65
CA THR A 162 1.20 -22.85 -15.47
C THR A 162 1.17 -24.34 -15.72
N ILE A 163 2.17 -25.07 -15.25
CA ILE A 163 2.29 -26.53 -15.37
C ILE A 163 2.71 -27.13 -14.02
N PRO A 164 2.35 -28.37 -13.70
CA PRO A 164 2.85 -29.05 -12.53
C PRO A 164 4.38 -29.18 -12.54
N LEU A 165 5.02 -28.90 -11.42
CA LEU A 165 6.46 -29.03 -11.23
C LEU A 165 6.73 -30.18 -10.27
N GLU A 166 7.52 -31.19 -10.68
CA GLU A 166 7.80 -32.37 -9.87
C GLU A 166 8.77 -32.08 -8.71
N GLN A 167 9.66 -31.09 -8.88
CA GLN A 167 10.65 -30.69 -7.87
C GLN A 167 10.62 -29.18 -7.68
N SER A 168 10.70 -28.75 -6.43
CA SER A 168 10.80 -27.33 -6.09
C SER A 168 11.55 -27.12 -4.77
N TYR A 169 12.42 -26.11 -4.75
CA TYR A 169 13.18 -25.69 -3.57
C TYR A 169 12.40 -24.72 -2.68
N VAL A 170 11.30 -24.15 -3.18
CA VAL A 170 10.44 -23.18 -2.49
C VAL A 170 8.97 -23.54 -2.72
N PRO A 171 8.05 -23.03 -1.90
CA PRO A 171 6.61 -23.26 -2.09
C PRO A 171 6.18 -22.94 -3.52
N THR A 172 5.47 -23.87 -4.13
CA THR A 172 5.06 -23.77 -5.54
C THR A 172 3.56 -23.94 -5.67
N ILE A 173 2.97 -23.21 -6.61
CA ILE A 173 1.56 -23.31 -6.96
C ILE A 173 1.37 -23.36 -8.46
N THR A 174 0.44 -24.20 -8.91
CA THR A 174 0.04 -24.28 -10.31
C THR A 174 -1.27 -23.53 -10.51
N VAL A 175 -1.29 -22.64 -11.50
CA VAL A 175 -2.43 -21.76 -11.83
C VAL A 175 -2.72 -21.80 -13.33
N ASP A 176 -3.93 -21.46 -13.71
CA ASP A 176 -4.25 -21.22 -15.11
C ASP A 176 -3.67 -19.88 -15.56
N PHE A 177 -3.23 -19.79 -16.82
CA PHE A 177 -2.67 -18.54 -17.37
C PHE A 177 -3.66 -17.36 -17.33
N SER A 178 -4.97 -17.65 -17.29
CA SER A 178 -6.01 -16.64 -17.17
C SER A 178 -6.18 -16.11 -15.74
N LEU A 179 -5.55 -16.75 -14.75
CA LEU A 179 -5.62 -16.40 -13.33
C LEU A 179 -7.07 -16.23 -12.88
N ASN A 180 -7.82 -17.34 -12.83
CA ASN A 180 -9.22 -17.33 -12.41
C ASN A 180 -9.36 -17.04 -10.90
N GLN A 181 -10.60 -16.92 -10.39
CA GLN A 181 -10.87 -16.55 -9.01
C GLN A 181 -10.27 -17.55 -7.99
N GLN A 182 -10.29 -18.84 -8.30
CA GLN A 182 -9.69 -19.87 -7.43
C GLN A 182 -8.17 -19.72 -7.39
N ASP A 183 -7.55 -19.45 -8.54
CA ASP A 183 -6.11 -19.19 -8.62
C ASP A 183 -5.71 -17.97 -7.79
N ILE A 184 -6.49 -16.89 -7.86
CA ILE A 184 -6.28 -15.67 -7.07
C ILE A 184 -6.30 -16.00 -5.57
N GLU A 185 -7.27 -16.78 -5.11
CA GLU A 185 -7.34 -17.21 -3.71
C GLU A 185 -6.16 -18.07 -3.31
N MET A 186 -5.74 -19.02 -4.16
CA MET A 186 -4.61 -19.89 -3.90
C MET A 186 -3.29 -19.09 -3.83
N VAL A 187 -3.05 -18.18 -4.79
CA VAL A 187 -1.89 -17.28 -4.77
C VAL A 187 -1.92 -16.39 -3.54
N SER A 188 -3.08 -15.83 -3.18
CA SER A 188 -3.24 -15.01 -1.98
C SER A 188 -2.85 -15.75 -0.71
N ARG A 189 -3.26 -17.02 -0.57
CA ARG A 189 -2.87 -17.87 0.57
C ARG A 189 -1.37 -18.15 0.58
N LEU A 190 -0.76 -18.37 -0.59
CA LEU A 190 0.66 -18.66 -0.71
C LEU A 190 1.51 -17.46 -0.28
N ILE A 191 1.21 -16.25 -0.79
CA ILE A 191 1.98 -15.04 -0.50
C ILE A 191 1.78 -14.51 0.92
N ASN A 192 0.64 -14.81 1.56
CA ASN A 192 0.34 -14.40 2.93
C ASN A 192 0.89 -15.39 3.99
N ARG A 193 1.44 -16.54 3.60
CA ARG A 193 2.16 -17.43 4.53
C ARG A 193 3.46 -16.75 4.96
N SER A 194 3.55 -16.39 6.24
CA SER A 194 4.82 -16.02 6.87
C SER A 194 5.75 -17.25 6.86
N LYS A 195 7.04 -17.02 6.55
CA LYS A 195 8.07 -18.03 6.81
C LYS A 195 8.19 -18.30 8.29
#